data_6bbff50e2b7f9ae39b0de94a04f43e23
#
_entry.id   6bbff50e2b7f9ae39b0de94a04f43e23
#
_cell.length_a   1.000
_cell.length_b   1.000
_cell.length_c   1.000
_cell.angle_alpha   90.00
_cell.angle_beta   90.00
_cell.angle_gamma   90.00
#
_symmetry.space_group_name_H-M   'P 1'
#
loop_
_entity.id
_entity.type
_entity.pdbx_description
1 polymer ?
#
loop_
_entity_poly.entity_id
_entity_poly.type
_entity_poly.pdbx_seq_one_letter_code
_entity_poly.pdbx_strand_id
1 'polypeptide(L)'
;QRILLSCSLIVMLDEHILISRVAQGDKEALREIYEIHAKKVYNMIFNRFNDQYLADDMTQDVFLTVYDKSITFRGDSQVSTWIYRIAFNKCLDELRRRKKTLRYKSSYQTLECEYDKTFPVSLTTILTAVDRLKQSQKEAFTMVYLDKISQKEASEILNMNIKAFESLLYRARISLQKILSKTKDS
;
A
#
# COMPACT_ATOMS: atom_id res chain seq x y z
N GLN A 1 10.65 -29.00 -3.03
CA GLN A 1 11.18 -27.71 -2.55
C GLN A 1 12.08 -26.99 -3.57
N ARG A 2 12.91 -27.72 -4.36
CA ARG A 2 13.77 -27.12 -5.42
C ARG A 2 13.00 -26.54 -6.62
N ILE A 3 11.86 -27.10 -6.97
CA ILE A 3 11.06 -26.69 -8.16
C ILE A 3 10.33 -25.35 -7.91
N LEU A 4 9.87 -25.11 -6.69
CA LEU A 4 9.17 -23.86 -6.31
C LEU A 4 10.13 -22.66 -6.25
N LEU A 5 11.39 -22.87 -5.83
CA LEU A 5 12.43 -21.83 -5.85
C LEU A 5 12.81 -21.43 -7.28
N SER A 6 12.84 -22.41 -8.21
CA SER A 6 13.10 -22.16 -9.64
C SER A 6 12.01 -21.30 -10.29
N CYS A 7 10.74 -21.56 -10.00
CA CYS A 7 9.62 -20.82 -10.58
C CYS A 7 9.59 -19.35 -10.09
N SER A 8 9.83 -19.09 -8.81
CA SER A 8 9.92 -17.74 -8.26
C SER A 8 11.09 -16.93 -8.83
N LEU A 9 12.24 -17.58 -9.07
CA LEU A 9 13.42 -16.94 -9.64
C LEU A 9 13.22 -16.61 -11.14
N ILE A 10 12.53 -17.48 -11.88
CA ILE A 10 12.18 -17.26 -13.28
C ILE A 10 11.24 -16.08 -13.42
N VAL A 11 10.17 -16.01 -12.61
CA VAL A 11 9.22 -14.88 -12.60
C VAL A 11 9.91 -13.56 -12.26
N MET A 12 10.85 -13.57 -11.31
CA MET A 12 11.61 -12.35 -10.96
C MET A 12 12.54 -11.89 -12.08
N LEU A 13 13.19 -12.81 -12.80
CA LEU A 13 14.01 -12.49 -13.95
C LEU A 13 13.17 -11.92 -15.09
N ASP A 14 11.96 -12.45 -15.30
CA ASP A 14 11.03 -11.96 -16.32
C ASP A 14 10.59 -10.53 -16.03
N GLU A 15 10.26 -10.17 -14.76
CA GLU A 15 9.86 -8.81 -14.41
C GLU A 15 11.01 -7.79 -14.57
N HIS A 16 12.27 -8.17 -14.27
CA HIS A 16 13.43 -7.31 -14.52
C HIS A 16 13.67 -7.06 -16.00
N ILE A 17 13.44 -8.07 -16.83
CA ILE A 17 13.51 -7.93 -18.30
C ILE A 17 12.38 -7.01 -18.77
N LEU A 18 11.16 -7.21 -18.29
CA LEU A 18 10.01 -6.38 -18.63
C LEU A 18 10.25 -4.91 -18.31
N ILE A 19 10.73 -4.58 -17.10
CA ILE A 19 10.98 -3.20 -16.73
C ILE A 19 12.10 -2.55 -17.54
N SER A 20 13.10 -3.33 -17.96
CA SER A 20 14.13 -2.86 -18.88
C SER A 20 13.60 -2.57 -20.29
N ARG A 21 12.64 -3.36 -20.77
CA ARG A 21 11.94 -3.11 -22.05
C ARG A 21 11.03 -1.86 -21.93
N VAL A 22 10.35 -1.68 -20.79
CA VAL A 22 9.59 -0.46 -20.50
C VAL A 22 10.48 0.78 -20.57
N ALA A 23 11.71 0.71 -20.02
CA ALA A 23 12.68 1.79 -20.09
C ALA A 23 13.13 2.13 -21.51
N GLN A 24 12.99 1.21 -22.47
CA GLN A 24 13.24 1.41 -23.89
C GLN A 24 11.99 1.88 -24.67
N GLY A 25 10.88 2.13 -23.97
CA GLY A 25 9.63 2.60 -24.57
C GLY A 25 8.68 1.50 -25.05
N ASP A 26 8.93 0.24 -24.68
CA ASP A 26 8.07 -0.88 -25.06
C ASP A 26 6.74 -0.84 -24.26
N LYS A 27 5.66 -0.52 -24.97
CA LYS A 27 4.32 -0.41 -24.40
C LYS A 27 3.69 -1.76 -24.05
N GLU A 28 4.04 -2.82 -24.75
CA GLU A 28 3.54 -4.16 -24.46
C GLU A 28 4.16 -4.67 -23.14
N ALA A 29 5.45 -4.42 -22.92
CA ALA A 29 6.09 -4.73 -21.63
C ALA A 29 5.45 -3.95 -20.47
N LEU A 30 5.07 -2.69 -20.69
CA LEU A 30 4.32 -1.91 -19.70
C LEU A 30 2.94 -2.52 -19.41
N ARG A 31 2.25 -2.99 -20.45
CA ARG A 31 0.96 -3.66 -20.32
C ARG A 31 1.10 -4.94 -19.49
N GLU A 32 2.10 -5.76 -19.75
CA GLU A 32 2.37 -6.97 -18.98
C GLU A 32 2.63 -6.64 -17.50
N ILE A 33 3.47 -5.64 -17.21
CA ILE A 33 3.72 -5.14 -15.83
C ILE A 33 2.41 -4.65 -15.19
N TYR A 34 1.56 -3.94 -15.93
CA TYR A 34 0.25 -3.51 -15.45
C TYR A 34 -0.65 -4.69 -15.08
N GLU A 35 -0.79 -5.68 -15.96
CA GLU A 35 -1.63 -6.86 -15.73
C GLU A 35 -1.20 -7.66 -14.49
N ILE A 36 0.11 -7.74 -14.22
CA ILE A 36 0.66 -8.43 -13.05
C ILE A 36 0.36 -7.67 -11.75
N HIS A 37 0.50 -6.35 -11.74
CA HIS A 37 0.55 -5.58 -10.49
C HIS A 37 -0.66 -4.68 -10.21
N ALA A 38 -1.48 -4.33 -11.23
CA ALA A 38 -2.54 -3.32 -11.10
C ALA A 38 -3.54 -3.65 -10.00
N LYS A 39 -3.99 -4.90 -9.92
CA LYS A 39 -4.95 -5.33 -8.89
C LYS A 39 -4.42 -5.12 -7.47
N LYS A 40 -3.14 -5.39 -7.23
CA LYS A 40 -2.53 -5.23 -5.90
C LYS A 40 -2.30 -3.76 -5.57
N VAL A 41 -1.89 -2.96 -6.56
CA VAL A 41 -1.77 -1.49 -6.44
C VAL A 41 -3.14 -0.86 -6.14
N TYR A 42 -4.16 -1.22 -6.90
CA TYR A 42 -5.54 -0.76 -6.68
C TYR A 42 -6.02 -1.07 -5.26
N ASN A 43 -5.87 -2.34 -4.82
CA ASN A 43 -6.28 -2.74 -3.48
C ASN A 43 -5.53 -1.97 -2.39
N MET A 44 -4.22 -1.72 -2.57
CA MET A 44 -3.41 -0.92 -1.66
C MET A 44 -3.97 0.51 -1.51
N ILE A 45 -4.39 1.12 -2.62
CA ILE A 45 -4.96 2.47 -2.62
C ILE A 45 -6.36 2.44 -2.01
N PHE A 46 -7.21 1.52 -2.47
CA PHE A 46 -8.58 1.37 -2.01
C PHE A 46 -8.66 1.14 -0.49
N ASN A 47 -7.81 0.27 0.06
CA ASN A 47 -7.73 0.01 1.51
C ASN A 47 -7.41 1.25 2.35
N ARG A 48 -6.84 2.30 1.73
CA ARG A 48 -6.47 3.56 2.43
C ARG A 48 -7.51 4.64 2.33
N PHE A 49 -8.23 4.68 1.22
CA PHE A 49 -9.13 5.81 0.90
C PHE A 49 -10.59 5.42 0.88
N ASN A 50 -10.91 4.13 0.73
CA ASN A 50 -12.27 3.58 0.54
C ASN A 50 -13.06 4.34 -0.55
N ASP A 51 -12.39 4.67 -1.65
CA ASP A 51 -12.89 5.49 -2.75
C ASP A 51 -12.45 4.82 -4.05
N GLN A 52 -13.41 4.26 -4.77
CA GLN A 52 -13.17 3.49 -5.99
C GLN A 52 -12.61 4.37 -7.12
N TYR A 53 -13.21 5.54 -7.32
CA TYR A 53 -12.79 6.46 -8.40
C TYR A 53 -11.36 6.96 -8.16
N LEU A 54 -11.05 7.32 -6.93
CA LEU A 54 -9.69 7.70 -6.56
C LEU A 54 -8.71 6.54 -6.71
N ALA A 55 -9.12 5.30 -6.37
CA ALA A 55 -8.25 4.14 -6.51
C ALA A 55 -7.96 3.84 -7.98
N ASP A 56 -8.94 3.98 -8.87
CA ASP A 56 -8.75 3.84 -10.31
C ASP A 56 -7.79 4.91 -10.85
N ASP A 57 -8.04 6.18 -10.57
CA ASP A 57 -7.20 7.31 -11.01
C ASP A 57 -5.76 7.17 -10.51
N MET A 58 -5.59 6.93 -9.22
CA MET A 58 -4.25 6.79 -8.63
C MET A 58 -3.52 5.56 -9.16
N THR A 59 -4.23 4.47 -9.46
CA THR A 59 -3.60 3.28 -10.08
C THR A 59 -3.03 3.63 -11.45
N GLN A 60 -3.77 4.32 -12.30
CA GLN A 60 -3.28 4.81 -13.59
C GLN A 60 -2.05 5.71 -13.42
N ASP A 61 -2.12 6.66 -12.50
CA ASP A 61 -1.03 7.57 -12.16
C ASP A 61 0.24 6.84 -11.68
N VAL A 62 0.08 5.73 -10.94
CA VAL A 62 1.21 4.89 -10.53
C VAL A 62 1.90 4.31 -11.75
N PHE A 63 1.17 3.73 -12.71
CA PHE A 63 1.77 3.08 -13.86
C PHE A 63 2.33 4.08 -14.88
N LEU A 64 1.76 5.28 -15.00
CA LEU A 64 2.41 6.38 -15.72
C LEU A 64 3.77 6.73 -15.09
N THR A 65 3.82 6.80 -13.75
CA THR A 65 5.07 7.04 -13.03
C THR A 65 6.06 5.88 -13.16
N VAL A 66 5.57 4.63 -13.21
CA VAL A 66 6.40 3.44 -13.50
C VAL A 66 7.04 3.57 -14.88
N TYR A 67 6.27 3.97 -15.89
CA TYR A 67 6.78 4.20 -17.23
C TYR A 67 7.89 5.27 -17.23
N ASP A 68 7.60 6.44 -16.69
CA ASP A 68 8.53 7.58 -16.66
C ASP A 68 9.82 7.28 -15.88
N LYS A 69 9.72 6.52 -14.78
CA LYS A 69 10.83 6.20 -13.89
C LYS A 69 11.52 4.88 -14.18
N SER A 70 11.05 4.11 -15.15
CA SER A 70 11.62 2.78 -15.49
C SER A 70 13.12 2.84 -15.78
N ILE A 71 13.59 3.90 -16.44
CA ILE A 71 15.01 4.14 -16.73
C ILE A 71 15.86 4.32 -15.48
N THR A 72 15.26 4.70 -14.34
CA THR A 72 15.94 4.91 -13.06
C THR A 72 15.96 3.67 -12.16
N PHE A 73 15.30 2.60 -12.58
CA PHE A 73 15.27 1.36 -11.82
C PHE A 73 16.63 0.65 -11.90
N ARG A 74 17.28 0.48 -10.73
CA ARG A 74 18.66 -0.05 -10.63
C ARG A 74 18.71 -1.56 -10.38
N GLY A 75 17.57 -2.22 -10.15
CA GLY A 75 17.57 -3.63 -9.80
C GLY A 75 17.93 -3.94 -8.33
N ASP A 76 18.06 -2.92 -7.48
CA ASP A 76 18.41 -3.08 -6.05
C ASP A 76 17.29 -3.71 -5.22
N SER A 77 16.09 -3.84 -5.76
CA SER A 77 14.92 -4.46 -5.15
C SER A 77 14.12 -5.23 -6.18
N GLN A 78 13.13 -6.02 -5.73
CA GLN A 78 12.16 -6.61 -6.65
C GLN A 78 11.35 -5.51 -7.36
N VAL A 79 10.94 -5.75 -8.60
CA VAL A 79 10.11 -4.83 -9.38
C VAL A 79 8.80 -4.54 -8.64
N SER A 80 8.17 -5.56 -8.07
CA SER A 80 6.98 -5.42 -7.22
C SER A 80 7.20 -4.43 -6.07
N THR A 81 8.30 -4.58 -5.31
CA THR A 81 8.63 -3.70 -4.19
C THR A 81 8.81 -2.24 -4.65
N TRP A 82 9.47 -2.05 -5.80
CA TRP A 82 9.69 -0.73 -6.36
C TRP A 82 8.36 -0.07 -6.81
N ILE A 83 7.49 -0.82 -7.50
CA ILE A 83 6.15 -0.34 -7.90
C ILE A 83 5.31 0.02 -6.67
N TYR A 84 5.29 -0.85 -5.64
CA TYR A 84 4.52 -0.59 -4.43
C TYR A 84 5.07 0.58 -3.61
N ARG A 85 6.36 0.85 -3.67
CA ARG A 85 6.96 2.07 -3.10
C ARG A 85 6.46 3.33 -3.81
N ILE A 86 6.34 3.29 -5.15
CA ILE A 86 5.74 4.39 -5.92
C ILE A 86 4.29 4.62 -5.51
N ALA A 87 3.49 3.54 -5.46
CA ALA A 87 2.08 3.59 -5.06
C ALA A 87 1.92 4.13 -3.63
N PHE A 88 2.73 3.63 -2.69
CA PHE A 88 2.70 4.07 -1.30
C PHE A 88 3.03 5.56 -1.14
N ASN A 89 4.07 6.03 -1.83
CA ASN A 89 4.44 7.46 -1.80
C ASN A 89 3.31 8.34 -2.35
N LYS A 90 2.65 7.93 -3.45
CA LYS A 90 1.48 8.65 -3.97
C LYS A 90 0.33 8.67 -2.96
N CYS A 91 0.09 7.57 -2.23
CA CYS A 91 -0.90 7.55 -1.15
C CYS A 91 -0.54 8.55 -0.03
N LEU A 92 0.73 8.62 0.38
CA LEU A 92 1.17 9.58 1.39
C LEU A 92 0.97 11.02 0.93
N ASP A 93 1.28 11.32 -0.32
CA ASP A 93 1.12 12.68 -0.87
C ASP A 93 -0.37 13.08 -0.94
N GLU A 94 -1.24 12.16 -1.33
CA GLU A 94 -2.69 12.38 -1.33
C GLU A 94 -3.24 12.59 0.09
N LEU A 95 -2.78 11.81 1.08
CA LEU A 95 -3.15 12.01 2.48
C LEU A 95 -2.69 13.40 2.99
N ARG A 96 -1.48 13.84 2.62
CA ARG A 96 -0.98 15.19 2.96
C ARG A 96 -1.84 16.28 2.29
N ARG A 97 -2.20 16.10 1.03
CA ARG A 97 -3.08 17.00 0.26
C ARG A 97 -4.44 17.14 0.94
N ARG A 98 -5.10 16.02 1.26
CA ARG A 98 -6.40 16.01 1.96
C ARG A 98 -6.31 16.69 3.32
N LYS A 99 -5.27 16.39 4.11
CA LYS A 99 -5.06 17.03 5.41
C LYS A 99 -4.84 18.54 5.30
N LYS A 100 -4.15 19.02 4.27
CA LYS A 100 -3.98 20.45 4.00
C LYS A 100 -5.34 21.09 3.65
N THR A 101 -6.12 20.47 2.77
CA THR A 101 -7.46 20.95 2.37
C THR A 101 -8.42 21.00 3.55
N LEU A 102 -8.41 19.98 4.42
CA LEU A 102 -9.22 19.96 5.64
C LEU A 102 -8.83 21.08 6.62
N ARG A 103 -7.54 21.41 6.76
CA ARG A 103 -7.10 22.56 7.58
C ARG A 103 -7.62 23.89 7.04
N TYR A 104 -7.72 24.06 5.72
CA TYR A 104 -8.33 25.25 5.11
C TYR A 104 -9.86 25.25 5.24
N LYS A 105 -10.50 24.06 5.20
CA LYS A 105 -11.96 23.91 5.36
C LYS A 105 -12.40 23.81 6.82
N SER A 106 -11.53 23.54 7.77
CA SER A 106 -11.82 23.46 9.21
C SER A 106 -12.27 24.78 9.82
N SER A 107 -12.33 25.88 9.06
CA SER A 107 -13.16 27.02 9.39
C SER A 107 -14.65 26.77 9.11
N TYR A 108 -15.02 25.71 8.42
CA TYR A 108 -16.41 25.31 8.11
C TYR A 108 -16.52 23.78 8.02
N GLN A 109 -17.21 23.21 9.01
CA GLN A 109 -17.79 21.88 9.08
C GLN A 109 -16.84 20.65 9.15
N THR A 110 -17.02 19.92 10.26
CA THR A 110 -16.64 18.52 10.49
C THR A 110 -17.34 17.65 9.44
N LEU A 111 -16.60 17.10 8.50
CA LEU A 111 -17.10 16.02 7.64
C LEU A 111 -16.83 14.69 8.35
N GLU A 112 -17.90 14.12 8.91
CA GLU A 112 -17.94 12.72 9.29
C GLU A 112 -17.78 11.89 7.99
N CYS A 113 -16.76 11.04 7.94
CA CYS A 113 -16.69 10.02 6.90
C CYS A 113 -17.77 8.98 7.23
N GLU A 114 -18.87 9.00 6.49
CA GLU A 114 -19.84 7.90 6.50
C GLU A 114 -19.16 6.63 5.92
N TYR A 115 -18.85 5.70 6.82
CA TYR A 115 -18.52 4.33 6.45
C TYR A 115 -19.78 3.63 5.96
N ASP A 116 -19.76 3.14 4.74
CA ASP A 116 -20.83 2.31 4.20
C ASP A 116 -21.02 1.05 5.09
N LYS A 117 -22.25 0.90 5.64
CA LYS A 117 -22.60 -0.05 6.72
C LYS A 117 -22.79 -1.49 6.24
N THR A 118 -22.17 -1.91 5.14
CA THR A 118 -22.38 -3.24 4.54
C THR A 118 -21.43 -4.34 5.06
N PHE A 119 -20.51 -4.04 5.99
CA PHE A 119 -19.62 -5.05 6.57
C PHE A 119 -20.16 -5.62 7.89
N PRO A 120 -19.87 -6.93 8.18
CA PRO A 120 -20.21 -7.52 9.47
C PRO A 120 -19.66 -6.67 10.64
N VAL A 121 -20.45 -6.50 11.69
CA VAL A 121 -20.13 -5.64 12.86
C VAL A 121 -18.71 -5.87 13.42
N SER A 122 -18.18 -7.09 13.31
CA SER A 122 -16.81 -7.40 13.76
C SER A 122 -15.71 -6.77 12.89
N LEU A 123 -15.94 -6.64 11.59
CA LEU A 123 -14.95 -6.03 10.66
C LEU A 123 -14.94 -4.52 10.77
N THR A 124 -16.10 -3.87 10.89
CA THR A 124 -16.19 -2.42 11.11
C THR A 124 -15.51 -2.01 12.41
N THR A 125 -15.67 -2.81 13.48
CA THR A 125 -15.00 -2.56 14.76
C THR A 125 -13.48 -2.64 14.65
N ILE A 126 -12.95 -3.59 13.88
CA ILE A 126 -11.50 -3.71 13.65
C ILE A 126 -10.99 -2.53 12.82
N LEU A 127 -11.67 -2.15 11.75
CA LEU A 127 -11.26 -1.04 10.88
C LEU A 127 -11.26 0.29 11.65
N THR A 128 -12.30 0.57 12.44
CA THR A 128 -12.35 1.75 13.32
C THR A 128 -11.25 1.74 14.39
N ALA A 129 -10.89 0.59 14.90
CA ALA A 129 -9.77 0.48 15.85
C ALA A 129 -8.41 0.69 15.17
N VAL A 130 -8.24 0.24 13.94
CA VAL A 130 -7.04 0.50 13.12
C VAL A 130 -6.89 1.99 12.82
N ASP A 131 -8.00 2.71 12.58
CA ASP A 131 -7.97 4.15 12.34
C ASP A 131 -7.50 4.97 13.54
N ARG A 132 -7.65 4.42 14.76
CA ARG A 132 -7.16 5.04 16.00
C ARG A 132 -5.68 4.77 16.29
N LEU A 133 -5.00 3.95 15.49
CA LEU A 133 -3.56 3.72 15.62
C LEU A 133 -2.77 4.97 15.24
N LYS A 134 -1.53 5.07 15.76
CA LYS A 134 -0.56 6.06 15.25
C LYS A 134 -0.29 5.78 13.77
N GLN A 135 -0.07 6.84 12.98
CA GLN A 135 0.07 6.73 11.52
C GLN A 135 1.06 5.65 11.09
N SER A 136 2.27 5.62 11.65
CA SER A 136 3.27 4.60 11.32
C SER A 136 2.83 3.17 11.68
N GLN A 137 2.10 2.99 12.77
CA GLN A 137 1.55 1.69 13.18
C GLN A 137 0.42 1.25 12.25
N LYS A 138 -0.46 2.19 11.87
CA LYS A 138 -1.53 1.98 10.90
C LYS A 138 -0.96 1.51 9.56
N GLU A 139 0.05 2.20 9.04
CA GLU A 139 0.68 1.86 7.76
C GLU A 139 1.32 0.47 7.79
N ALA A 140 2.11 0.16 8.83
CA ALA A 140 2.72 -1.16 8.97
C ALA A 140 1.66 -2.27 9.08
N PHE A 141 0.59 -2.04 9.83
CA PHE A 141 -0.50 -2.99 9.99
C PHE A 141 -1.26 -3.20 8.66
N THR A 142 -1.63 -2.11 7.98
CA THR A 142 -2.36 -2.15 6.71
C THR A 142 -1.56 -2.90 5.64
N MET A 143 -0.26 -2.60 5.49
CA MET A 143 0.59 -3.28 4.50
C MET A 143 0.60 -4.80 4.69
N VAL A 144 0.74 -5.28 5.92
CA VAL A 144 0.88 -6.71 6.17
C VAL A 144 -0.48 -7.42 6.15
N TYR A 145 -1.50 -6.86 6.80
CA TYR A 145 -2.77 -7.56 7.03
C TYR A 145 -3.83 -7.31 5.96
N LEU A 146 -3.88 -6.11 5.40
CA LEU A 146 -4.86 -5.76 4.35
C LEU A 146 -4.26 -5.92 2.95
N ASP A 147 -3.08 -5.34 2.71
CA ASP A 147 -2.43 -5.36 1.39
C ASP A 147 -1.71 -6.69 1.10
N LYS A 148 -1.56 -7.56 2.13
CA LYS A 148 -0.89 -8.87 2.02
C LYS A 148 0.56 -8.76 1.51
N ILE A 149 1.24 -7.67 1.88
CA ILE A 149 2.66 -7.45 1.60
C ILE A 149 3.47 -8.18 2.67
N SER A 150 4.52 -8.89 2.28
CA SER A 150 5.41 -9.54 3.25
C SER A 150 6.11 -8.51 4.15
N GLN A 151 6.48 -8.90 5.38
CA GLN A 151 7.17 -7.98 6.30
C GLN A 151 8.49 -7.47 5.72
N LYS A 152 9.18 -8.31 4.95
CA LYS A 152 10.42 -7.94 4.26
C LYS A 152 10.16 -6.86 3.23
N GLU A 153 9.23 -7.06 2.30
CA GLU A 153 8.84 -6.07 1.30
C GLU A 153 8.34 -4.77 1.95
N ALA A 154 7.48 -4.89 2.98
CA ALA A 154 6.96 -3.73 3.70
C ALA A 154 8.07 -2.91 4.36
N SER A 155 9.08 -3.57 4.95
CA SER A 155 10.25 -2.89 5.51
C SER A 155 11.06 -2.15 4.45
N GLU A 156 11.24 -2.75 3.28
CA GLU A 156 11.91 -2.14 2.12
C GLU A 156 11.10 -0.95 1.57
N ILE A 157 9.77 -1.06 1.45
CA ILE A 157 8.88 0.03 1.01
C ILE A 157 8.97 1.22 1.95
N LEU A 158 8.99 0.98 3.26
CA LEU A 158 9.11 2.03 4.29
C LEU A 158 10.56 2.51 4.51
N ASN A 159 11.54 1.96 3.78
CA ASN A 159 12.96 2.23 3.95
C ASN A 159 13.43 2.03 5.41
N MET A 160 13.01 0.90 5.99
CA MET A 160 13.30 0.54 7.38
C MET A 160 14.10 -0.77 7.45
N ASN A 161 14.88 -0.92 8.51
CA ASN A 161 15.46 -2.22 8.86
C ASN A 161 14.33 -3.20 9.25
N ILE A 162 14.44 -4.47 8.84
CA ILE A 162 13.42 -5.50 9.12
C ILE A 162 13.10 -5.62 10.63
N LYS A 163 14.11 -5.59 11.50
CA LYS A 163 13.92 -5.66 12.96
C LYS A 163 13.15 -4.45 13.51
N ALA A 164 13.41 -3.26 12.95
CA ALA A 164 12.66 -2.05 13.31
C ALA A 164 11.20 -2.14 12.86
N PHE A 165 10.96 -2.69 11.66
CA PHE A 165 9.61 -2.92 11.14
C PHE A 165 8.85 -3.96 11.99
N GLU A 166 9.47 -5.09 12.34
CA GLU A 166 8.89 -6.11 13.23
C GLU A 166 8.49 -5.52 14.59
N SER A 167 9.38 -4.69 15.18
CA SER A 167 9.09 -3.99 16.43
C SER A 167 7.94 -2.99 16.29
N LEU A 168 7.83 -2.31 15.13
CA LEU A 168 6.73 -1.39 14.83
C LEU A 168 5.41 -2.16 14.71
N LEU A 169 5.41 -3.28 13.98
CA LEU A 169 4.24 -4.13 13.77
C LEU A 169 3.77 -4.76 15.09
N TYR A 170 4.70 -5.19 15.93
CA TYR A 170 4.39 -5.69 17.29
C TYR A 170 3.70 -4.61 18.13
N ARG A 171 4.24 -3.38 18.15
CA ARG A 171 3.60 -2.26 18.85
C ARG A 171 2.23 -1.91 18.28
N ALA A 172 2.03 -2.03 16.97
CA ALA A 172 0.73 -1.84 16.34
C ALA A 172 -0.30 -2.85 16.86
N ARG A 173 0.07 -4.13 16.96
CA ARG A 173 -0.81 -5.19 17.50
C ARG A 173 -1.20 -4.93 18.96
N ILE A 174 -0.24 -4.57 19.81
CA ILE A 174 -0.50 -4.26 21.24
C ILE A 174 -1.43 -3.03 21.36
N SER A 175 -1.19 -1.99 20.55
CA SER A 175 -2.05 -0.80 20.55
C SER A 175 -3.47 -1.14 20.09
N LEU A 176 -3.61 -1.96 19.04
CA LEU A 176 -4.90 -2.41 18.53
C LEU A 176 -5.67 -3.22 19.59
N GLN A 177 -4.99 -4.17 20.25
CA GLN A 177 -5.59 -4.98 21.32
C GLN A 177 -6.12 -4.10 22.47
N LYS A 178 -5.36 -3.07 22.89
CA LYS A 178 -5.78 -2.12 23.92
C LYS A 178 -7.00 -1.28 23.51
N ILE A 179 -7.11 -0.91 22.23
CA ILE A 179 -8.25 -0.18 21.71
C ILE A 179 -9.48 -1.07 21.70
N LEU A 180 -9.35 -2.31 21.21
CA LEU A 180 -10.45 -3.27 21.12
C LEU A 180 -10.97 -3.73 22.50
N SER A 181 -10.09 -3.90 23.50
CA SER A 181 -10.54 -4.24 24.86
C SER A 181 -11.41 -3.15 25.48
N LYS A 182 -11.02 -1.87 25.29
CA LYS A 182 -11.82 -0.73 25.77
C LYS A 182 -13.18 -0.58 25.10
N THR A 183 -13.33 -1.08 23.88
CA THR A 183 -14.60 -1.02 23.14
C THR A 183 -15.57 -2.14 23.56
N LYS A 184 -15.08 -3.19 24.24
CA LYS A 184 -15.92 -4.26 24.80
C LYS A 184 -16.54 -3.90 26.17
N ASP A 185 -15.94 -2.97 26.88
CA ASP A 185 -16.34 -2.57 28.23
C ASP A 185 -17.26 -1.32 28.22
N SER A 186 -17.65 -0.85 27.01
CA SER A 186 -18.56 0.29 26.79
C SER A 186 -19.81 -0.15 26.06
#